data_4f22e90b946dda80a8f2fa87cd054a30
#
_entry.id   4f22e90b946dda80a8f2fa87cd054a30
#
_cell.length_a   1.000
_cell.length_b   1.000
_cell.length_c   1.000
_cell.angle_alpha   90.00
_cell.angle_beta   90.00
_cell.angle_gamma   90.00
#
_symmetry.space_group_name_H-M   'P 1'
#
loop_
_entity.id
_entity.type
_entity.pdbx_description
1 polymer ?
#
loop_
_entity_poly.entity_id
_entity_poly.type
_entity_poly.pdbx_seq_one_letter_code
_entity_poly.pdbx_strand_id
1 'polypeptide(L)'
;MELKLDRNKTYGLALEGGGAKGAYQIGAWKALREAGIRFSAVSGTSVGALNGAMIVMDDLEKAENVWNNIHFSQVMDVDDEEMRRLMNRDIPLYELKSTLRSVADIVRNRGFDVTPLR
;
A
#
# COMPACT_ATOMS: atom_id res chain seq x y z
N MET A 1 10.21 -24.16 -6.46
CA MET A 1 10.25 -23.72 -5.04
C MET A 1 8.96 -24.14 -4.36
N GLU A 2 9.07 -24.93 -3.33
CA GLU A 2 7.90 -25.38 -2.58
C GLU A 2 7.44 -24.27 -1.62
N LEU A 3 6.15 -23.96 -1.67
CA LEU A 3 5.57 -22.95 -0.80
C LEU A 3 5.36 -23.57 0.59
N LYS A 4 6.07 -23.08 1.60
CA LYS A 4 6.00 -23.60 2.98
C LYS A 4 4.92 -22.92 3.83
N LEU A 5 3.91 -22.32 3.21
CA LEU A 5 2.81 -21.68 3.91
C LEU A 5 1.70 -22.70 4.20
N ASP A 6 1.13 -22.61 5.39
CA ASP A 6 0.11 -23.51 5.86
C ASP A 6 -1.28 -22.86 5.75
N ARG A 7 -2.18 -23.49 4.99
CA ARG A 7 -3.55 -23.01 4.79
C ARG A 7 -4.41 -23.03 6.07
N ASN A 8 -4.00 -23.80 7.07
CA ASN A 8 -4.70 -23.90 8.33
C ASN A 8 -4.30 -22.79 9.33
N LYS A 9 -3.30 -22.01 8.99
CA LYS A 9 -2.84 -20.86 9.77
C LYS A 9 -3.29 -19.56 9.15
N THR A 10 -3.31 -18.50 9.95
CA THR A 10 -3.45 -17.13 9.47
C THR A 10 -2.13 -16.40 9.62
N TYR A 11 -1.88 -15.46 8.74
CA TYR A 11 -0.63 -14.72 8.67
C TYR A 11 -0.86 -13.23 8.81
N GLY A 12 0.13 -12.52 9.30
CA GLY A 12 0.21 -11.07 9.15
C GLY A 12 0.89 -10.73 7.83
N LEU A 13 0.40 -9.71 7.15
CA LEU A 13 0.97 -9.22 5.91
C LEU A 13 1.54 -7.82 6.12
N ALA A 14 2.84 -7.66 5.88
CA ALA A 14 3.51 -6.38 5.94
C ALA A 14 3.89 -5.94 4.52
N LEU A 15 3.42 -4.77 4.12
CA LEU A 15 3.62 -4.23 2.78
C LEU A 15 4.52 -3.00 2.84
N GLU A 16 5.67 -3.09 2.20
CA GLU A 16 6.60 -1.97 2.13
C GLU A 16 6.15 -0.91 1.14
N GLY A 17 6.68 0.30 1.27
CA GLY A 17 6.58 1.33 0.25
C GLY A 17 7.48 0.99 -0.94
N GLY A 18 7.39 1.74 -2.01
CA GLY A 18 8.27 1.56 -3.16
C GLY A 18 7.64 1.91 -4.50
N GLY A 19 6.66 2.77 -4.51
CA GLY A 19 6.08 3.31 -5.74
C GLY A 19 5.47 2.23 -6.62
N ALA A 20 5.96 2.14 -7.85
CA ALA A 20 5.48 1.19 -8.85
C ALA A 20 5.60 -0.29 -8.41
N LYS A 21 6.45 -0.59 -7.45
CA LYS A 21 6.56 -1.93 -6.86
C LYS A 21 5.27 -2.37 -6.15
N GLY A 22 4.38 -1.43 -5.83
CA GLY A 22 3.07 -1.74 -5.28
C GLY A 22 2.20 -2.60 -6.19
N ALA A 23 2.38 -2.49 -7.51
CA ALA A 23 1.68 -3.36 -8.46
C ALA A 23 2.05 -4.84 -8.24
N TYR A 24 3.32 -5.11 -7.95
CA TYR A 24 3.79 -6.46 -7.60
C TYR A 24 3.07 -7.01 -6.36
N GLN A 25 2.82 -6.17 -5.37
CA GLN A 25 2.14 -6.58 -4.14
C GLN A 25 0.72 -7.08 -4.43
N ILE A 26 0.00 -6.45 -5.33
CA ILE A 26 -1.35 -6.89 -5.71
C ILE A 26 -1.31 -8.24 -6.42
N GLY A 27 -0.35 -8.48 -7.30
CA GLY A 27 -0.14 -9.77 -7.94
C GLY A 27 0.23 -10.88 -6.95
N ALA A 28 1.10 -10.56 -5.99
CA ALA A 28 1.48 -11.49 -4.93
C ALA A 28 0.28 -11.85 -4.03
N TRP A 29 -0.53 -10.85 -3.64
CA TRP A 29 -1.75 -11.08 -2.89
C TRP A 29 -2.73 -11.98 -3.65
N LYS A 30 -2.93 -11.71 -4.94
CA LYS A 30 -3.79 -12.53 -5.80
C LYS A 30 -3.34 -14.00 -5.78
N ALA A 31 -2.04 -14.25 -5.93
CA ALA A 31 -1.49 -15.60 -5.90
C ALA A 31 -1.69 -16.29 -4.53
N LEU A 32 -1.45 -15.57 -3.45
CA LEU A 32 -1.66 -16.09 -2.09
C LEU A 32 -3.14 -16.39 -1.82
N ARG A 33 -4.02 -15.51 -2.26
CA ARG A 33 -5.47 -15.70 -2.15
C ARG A 33 -5.94 -16.94 -2.91
N GLU A 34 -5.46 -17.14 -4.13
CA GLU A 34 -5.75 -18.33 -4.94
C GLU A 34 -5.20 -19.61 -4.30
N ALA A 35 -4.07 -19.51 -3.60
CA ALA A 35 -3.49 -20.62 -2.86
C ALA A 35 -4.22 -20.91 -1.54
N GLY A 36 -5.22 -20.12 -1.16
CA GLY A 36 -6.00 -20.31 0.06
C GLY A 36 -5.33 -19.79 1.32
N ILE A 37 -4.33 -18.92 1.20
CA ILE A 37 -3.66 -18.31 2.34
C ILE A 37 -4.50 -17.16 2.88
N ARG A 38 -4.67 -17.11 4.20
CA ARG A 38 -5.50 -16.12 4.88
C ARG A 38 -4.65 -15.17 5.73
N PHE A 39 -5.06 -13.92 5.80
CA PHE A 39 -4.39 -12.90 6.60
C PHE A 39 -5.31 -12.43 7.71
N SER A 40 -4.78 -12.35 8.92
CA SER A 40 -5.49 -11.84 10.10
C SER A 40 -5.16 -10.38 10.41
N ALA A 41 -4.08 -9.88 9.86
CA ALA A 41 -3.64 -8.50 10.04
C ALA A 41 -2.84 -8.05 8.83
N VAL A 42 -2.99 -6.78 8.49
CA VAL A 42 -2.25 -6.15 7.38
C VAL A 42 -1.65 -4.83 7.88
N SER A 43 -0.40 -4.61 7.59
CA SER A 43 0.26 -3.33 7.80
C SER A 43 0.90 -2.86 6.50
N GLY A 44 1.05 -1.57 6.33
CA GLY A 44 1.64 -1.04 5.12
C GLY A 44 2.17 0.37 5.28
N THR A 45 3.14 0.72 4.44
CA THR A 45 3.79 2.03 4.40
C THR A 45 3.66 2.58 2.98
N SER A 46 3.26 3.86 2.85
CA SER A 46 3.08 4.54 1.54
C SER A 46 2.10 3.75 0.64
N VAL A 47 2.50 3.38 -0.58
CA VAL A 47 1.65 2.55 -1.47
C VAL A 47 1.26 1.23 -0.83
N GLY A 48 2.08 0.70 0.07
CA GLY A 48 1.74 -0.48 0.86
C GLY A 48 0.53 -0.26 1.76
N ALA A 49 0.35 0.95 2.29
CA ALA A 49 -0.84 1.29 3.07
C ALA A 49 -2.10 1.33 2.20
N LEU A 50 -2.01 1.86 0.99
CA LEU A 50 -3.11 1.87 0.03
C LEU A 50 -3.50 0.44 -0.38
N ASN A 51 -2.51 -0.37 -0.73
CA ASN A 51 -2.73 -1.77 -1.07
C ASN A 51 -3.31 -2.54 0.13
N GLY A 52 -2.78 -2.29 1.32
CA GLY A 52 -3.27 -2.90 2.55
C GLY A 52 -4.74 -2.62 2.81
N ALA A 53 -5.19 -1.41 2.57
CA ALA A 53 -6.60 -1.04 2.69
C ALA A 53 -7.48 -1.84 1.72
N MET A 54 -7.04 -2.00 0.47
CA MET A 54 -7.76 -2.78 -0.54
C MET A 54 -7.77 -4.28 -0.20
N ILE A 55 -6.69 -4.79 0.37
CA ILE A 55 -6.59 -6.19 0.82
C ILE A 55 -7.56 -6.45 1.99
N VAL A 56 -7.64 -5.53 2.95
CA VAL A 56 -8.58 -5.64 4.07
C VAL A 56 -10.02 -5.62 3.59
N MET A 57 -10.33 -4.84 2.55
CA MET A 57 -11.64 -4.81 1.91
C MET A 57 -11.93 -6.07 1.08
N ASP A 58 -10.93 -6.88 0.82
CA ASP A 58 -10.98 -8.10 -0.01
C ASP A 58 -11.56 -7.85 -1.41
N ASP A 59 -11.24 -6.71 -2.00
CA ASP A 59 -11.73 -6.32 -3.32
C ASP A 59 -10.58 -6.31 -4.34
N LEU A 60 -10.26 -7.50 -4.83
CA LEU A 60 -9.17 -7.70 -5.80
C LEU A 60 -9.43 -6.98 -7.12
N GLU A 61 -10.66 -6.98 -7.59
CA GLU A 61 -11.04 -6.31 -8.84
C GLU A 61 -10.78 -4.80 -8.75
N LYS A 62 -11.15 -4.18 -7.65
CA LYS A 62 -10.89 -2.77 -7.39
C LYS A 62 -9.38 -2.48 -7.33
N ALA A 63 -8.62 -3.36 -6.66
CA ALA A 63 -7.18 -3.21 -6.57
C ALA A 63 -6.51 -3.29 -7.94
N GLU A 64 -6.91 -4.24 -8.78
CA GLU A 64 -6.41 -4.35 -10.14
C GLU A 64 -6.80 -3.14 -10.99
N ASN A 65 -8.02 -2.66 -10.89
CA ASN A 65 -8.49 -1.47 -11.62
C ASN A 65 -7.72 -0.21 -11.21
N VAL A 66 -7.47 -0.03 -9.93
CA VAL A 66 -6.68 1.10 -9.42
C VAL A 66 -5.28 1.09 -10.03
N TRP A 67 -4.60 -0.06 -10.00
CA TRP A 67 -3.24 -0.16 -10.51
C TRP A 67 -3.15 -0.07 -12.04
N ASN A 68 -4.18 -0.49 -12.76
CA ASN A 68 -4.23 -0.35 -14.22
C ASN A 68 -4.47 1.08 -14.68
N ASN A 69 -5.09 1.91 -13.85
CA ASN A 69 -5.51 3.27 -14.20
C ASN A 69 -4.99 4.33 -13.22
N ILE A 70 -3.95 4.03 -12.47
CA ILE A 70 -3.53 4.90 -11.37
C ILE A 70 -2.91 6.21 -11.84
N HIS A 71 -3.48 7.29 -11.32
CA HIS A 71 -2.85 8.59 -11.23
C HIS A 71 -2.82 8.98 -9.76
N PHE A 72 -1.65 9.32 -9.23
CA PHE A 72 -1.50 9.61 -7.80
C PHE A 72 -2.37 10.77 -7.34
N SER A 73 -2.59 11.75 -8.19
CA SER A 73 -3.49 12.87 -7.93
C SER A 73 -4.95 12.46 -7.69
N GLN A 74 -5.37 11.30 -8.21
CA GLN A 74 -6.71 10.77 -8.00
C GLN A 74 -6.86 10.04 -6.65
N VAL A 75 -5.76 9.55 -6.11
CA VAL A 75 -5.73 8.77 -4.85
C VAL A 75 -5.38 9.67 -3.67
N MET A 76 -4.40 10.53 -3.87
CA MET A 76 -3.94 11.52 -2.90
C MET A 76 -3.85 12.88 -3.59
N ASP A 77 -4.16 13.93 -2.88
CA ASP A 77 -4.11 15.28 -3.43
C ASP A 77 -2.66 15.77 -3.52
N VAL A 78 -1.89 15.12 -4.38
CA VAL A 78 -0.49 15.43 -4.67
C VAL A 78 -0.27 15.42 -6.18
N ASP A 79 0.73 16.17 -6.63
CA ASP A 79 1.13 16.22 -8.02
C ASP A 79 1.76 14.88 -8.44
N ASP A 80 1.28 14.31 -9.55
CA ASP A 80 1.79 13.05 -10.10
C ASP A 80 3.30 13.12 -10.40
N GLU A 81 3.78 14.25 -10.88
CA GLU A 81 5.20 14.45 -11.18
C GLU A 81 6.03 14.49 -9.90
N GLU A 82 5.55 15.15 -8.88
CA GLU A 82 6.21 15.20 -7.59
C GLU A 82 6.29 13.81 -6.95
N MET A 83 5.21 13.04 -7.00
CA MET A 83 5.20 11.66 -6.51
C MET A 83 6.15 10.77 -7.30
N ARG A 84 6.19 10.90 -8.61
CA ARG A 84 7.11 10.14 -9.47
C ARG A 84 8.56 10.47 -9.11
N ARG A 85 8.87 11.72 -8.88
CA ARG A 85 10.21 12.17 -8.48
C ARG A 85 10.60 11.61 -7.11
N LEU A 86 9.67 11.60 -6.16
CA LEU A 86 9.87 11.05 -4.81
C LEU A 86 10.09 9.54 -4.84
N MET A 87 9.43 8.83 -5.72
CA MET A 87 9.49 7.37 -5.81
C MET A 87 10.73 6.85 -6.55
N ASN A 88 11.33 7.67 -7.42
CA ASN A 88 12.43 7.25 -8.28
C ASN A 88 13.82 7.72 -7.82
N ARG A 89 13.94 8.34 -6.65
CA ARG A 89 15.20 8.89 -6.14
C ARG A 89 15.52 8.37 -4.74
N ASP A 90 16.82 8.32 -4.46
CA ASP A 90 17.31 8.28 -3.09
C ASP A 90 16.99 9.63 -2.44
N ILE A 91 15.98 9.66 -1.61
CA ILE A 91 15.49 10.87 -0.99
C ILE A 91 16.25 11.10 0.32
N PRO A 92 16.82 12.29 0.55
CA PRO A 92 17.40 12.63 1.84
C PRO A 92 16.35 12.49 2.95
N LEU A 93 16.80 12.04 4.13
CA LEU A 93 15.90 11.74 5.24
C LEU A 93 15.00 12.92 5.64
N TYR A 94 15.50 14.15 5.53
CA TYR A 94 14.70 15.34 5.85
C TYR A 94 13.57 15.57 4.86
N GLU A 95 13.79 15.28 3.57
CA GLU A 95 12.73 15.37 2.55
C GLU A 95 11.67 14.27 2.76
N LEU A 96 12.10 13.07 3.11
CA LEU A 96 11.19 11.98 3.43
C LEU A 96 10.28 12.34 4.60
N LYS A 97 10.83 12.91 5.67
CA LYS A 97 10.04 13.35 6.82
C LYS A 97 9.03 14.44 6.45
N SER A 98 9.44 15.39 5.62
CA SER A 98 8.55 16.46 5.15
C SER A 98 7.40 15.88 4.32
N THR A 99 7.69 14.98 3.42
CA THR A 99 6.69 14.31 2.58
C THR A 99 5.71 13.49 3.41
N LEU A 100 6.20 12.70 4.36
CA LEU A 100 5.35 11.91 5.25
C LEU A 100 4.42 12.79 6.08
N ARG A 101 4.92 13.94 6.55
CA ARG A 101 4.10 14.91 7.28
C ARG A 101 3.00 15.47 6.39
N SER A 102 3.32 15.83 5.16
CA SER A 102 2.35 16.35 4.20
C SER A 102 1.26 15.33 3.89
N VAL A 103 1.63 14.06 3.68
CA VAL A 103 0.66 12.98 3.46
C VAL A 103 -0.22 12.78 4.69
N ALA A 104 0.35 12.80 5.88
CA ALA A 104 -0.41 12.68 7.13
C ALA A 104 -1.41 13.83 7.29
N ASP A 105 -1.02 15.04 6.95
CA ASP A 105 -1.91 16.21 7.00
C ASP A 105 -3.06 16.12 6.00
N ILE A 106 -2.78 15.67 4.78
CA ILE A 106 -3.80 15.43 3.75
C ILE A 106 -4.82 14.40 4.24
N VAL A 107 -4.35 13.27 4.75
CA VAL A 107 -5.22 12.20 5.26
C VAL A 107 -6.07 12.72 6.43
N ARG A 108 -5.48 13.47 7.34
CA ARG A 108 -6.19 14.06 8.48
C ARG A 108 -7.27 15.04 8.03
N ASN A 109 -6.96 15.91 7.07
CA ASN A 109 -7.88 16.92 6.57
C ASN A 109 -9.05 16.32 5.77
N ARG A 110 -8.93 15.11 5.27
CA ARG A 110 -9.99 14.40 4.56
C ARG A 110 -10.86 13.53 5.47
N GLY A 111 -10.66 13.61 6.79
CA GLY A 111 -11.50 12.93 7.76
C GLY A 111 -11.14 11.47 8.02
N PHE A 112 -9.98 11.02 7.58
CA PHE A 112 -9.47 9.71 7.96
C PHE A 112 -8.89 9.78 9.37
N ASP A 113 -9.17 8.77 10.18
CA ASP A 113 -8.57 8.66 11.49
C ASP A 113 -7.15 8.09 11.35
N VAL A 114 -6.17 8.95 11.60
CA VAL A 114 -4.75 8.59 11.59
C VAL A 114 -4.18 8.49 13.00
N THR A 115 -5.05 8.37 14.01
CA THR A 115 -4.61 8.20 15.39
C THR A 115 -3.81 6.89 15.48
N PRO A 116 -2.57 6.92 15.99
CA PRO A 116 -1.80 5.70 16.15
C PRO A 116 -2.56 4.72 17.04
N LEU A 117 -2.63 3.47 16.62
CA LEU A 117 -3.11 2.41 17.47
C LEU A 117 -2.16 2.32 18.67
N ARG A 118 -2.67 2.62 19.82
CA ARG A 118 -1.92 2.51 21.08
C ARG A 118 -1.88 1.07 21.55
#